data_255c23b185d8d7eaac9ff5f4bdecf7b0
#
_entry.id   255c23b185d8d7eaac9ff5f4bdecf7b0
#
_cell.length_a   1.000
_cell.length_b   1.000
_cell.length_c   1.000
_cell.angle_alpha   90.00
_cell.angle_beta   90.00
_cell.angle_gamma   90.00
#
_symmetry.space_group_name_H-M   'P 1'
#
loop_
_entity.id
_entity.type
_entity.pdbx_description
1 polymer ?
#
loop_
_entity_poly.entity_id
_entity_poly.type
_entity_poly.pdbx_seq_one_letter_code
_entity_poly.pdbx_strand_id
1 'polypeptide(L)'
;MNQIVGDIDSFVWGPVMLCLLVGTGIYLTAYLNFRTWRNLPYAMKSVFSREARKTNRGSGDVSPFSALMTALAATIGTGNIVGVATAMFAGGPGALVWMWVSACFGLTTKFSECMLGFKFREVNAKGEMKGGPMFTMKNGFKNKRAGLCMGFIFAMFTVIASFGIGNMTQANSITTAVSATFGFSNEIIGAALTVLTLAVIVGGITSISRVSSLIVPGMAVFYIAVGLLCIALNFENVPHGLYLIFMMAFDPAAVEGGVVGTITVSVMNAVRFGVARGCFSNEAGLGSAAISAAASTTDDPARQGYVSMTGTFIDTIIVCTITGLTIASSGVLGTVGPDGKPLTGVALTMAAFSTHLGTAGNWIVSVGIMLFAYSTILGWEYNGEKAWEYLWGTHTYNIIYRLAFSLVVYVGATQTLDLVWNLSDIANALMAIPNLISMLVLAPIIKEEVLRFEAVIAKEKAGRKAALLEKNEETLHI
;
A
#
# COMPACT_ATOMS: atom_id res chain seq x y z
N MET A 1 -13.27 -7.59 -25.98
CA MET A 1 -12.21 -8.00 -25.05
C MET A 1 -12.26 -7.18 -23.77
N ASN A 2 -12.27 -5.84 -23.81
CA ASN A 2 -12.33 -4.99 -22.60
C ASN A 2 -13.54 -5.28 -21.71
N GLN A 3 -14.73 -5.51 -22.30
CA GLN A 3 -15.94 -5.82 -21.53
C GLN A 3 -15.82 -7.15 -20.77
N ILE A 4 -15.34 -8.21 -21.42
CA ILE A 4 -15.16 -9.53 -20.78
C ILE A 4 -14.16 -9.44 -19.62
N VAL A 5 -13.06 -8.72 -19.80
CA VAL A 5 -12.06 -8.54 -18.74
C VAL A 5 -12.63 -7.69 -17.60
N GLY A 6 -13.42 -6.66 -17.89
CA GLY A 6 -14.14 -5.88 -16.88
C GLY A 6 -15.17 -6.70 -16.08
N ASP A 7 -15.87 -7.63 -16.75
CA ASP A 7 -16.82 -8.54 -16.10
C ASP A 7 -16.07 -9.53 -15.16
N ILE A 8 -14.92 -10.05 -15.61
CA ILE A 8 -14.05 -10.90 -14.78
C ILE A 8 -13.51 -10.12 -13.58
N ASP A 9 -13.03 -8.90 -13.78
CA ASP A 9 -12.56 -8.03 -12.70
C ASP A 9 -13.67 -7.80 -11.67
N SER A 10 -14.87 -7.47 -12.15
CA SER A 10 -16.04 -7.27 -11.29
C SER A 10 -16.46 -8.52 -10.52
N PHE A 11 -16.28 -9.71 -11.09
CA PHE A 11 -16.52 -10.98 -10.42
C PHE A 11 -15.44 -11.27 -9.37
N VAL A 12 -14.18 -11.08 -9.72
CA VAL A 12 -13.03 -11.36 -8.84
C VAL A 12 -13.03 -10.43 -7.63
N TRP A 13 -13.30 -9.13 -7.81
CA TRP A 13 -13.51 -8.16 -6.73
C TRP A 13 -14.95 -8.14 -6.18
N GLY A 14 -15.68 -9.20 -6.43
CA GLY A 14 -17.03 -9.40 -5.91
C GLY A 14 -17.08 -9.69 -4.41
N PRO A 15 -18.30 -9.95 -3.87
CA PRO A 15 -18.51 -10.16 -2.44
C PRO A 15 -17.62 -11.24 -1.80
N VAL A 16 -17.28 -12.29 -2.56
CA VAL A 16 -16.43 -13.40 -2.07
C VAL A 16 -15.05 -12.91 -1.69
N MET A 17 -14.41 -12.12 -2.56
CA MET A 17 -13.08 -11.57 -2.29
C MET A 17 -13.12 -10.55 -1.15
N LEU A 18 -14.14 -9.69 -1.13
CA LEU A 18 -14.30 -8.70 -0.05
C LEU A 18 -14.48 -9.39 1.30
N CYS A 19 -15.30 -10.44 1.35
CA CYS A 19 -15.47 -11.26 2.56
C CYS A 19 -14.17 -11.98 2.96
N LEU A 20 -13.41 -12.49 2.00
CA LEU A 20 -12.14 -13.15 2.27
C LEU A 20 -11.10 -12.17 2.84
N LEU A 21 -10.95 -10.99 2.24
CA LEU A 21 -10.01 -9.95 2.68
C LEU A 21 -10.36 -9.41 4.07
N VAL A 22 -11.55 -8.82 4.20
CA VAL A 22 -12.00 -8.21 5.46
C VAL A 22 -12.26 -9.27 6.52
N GLY A 23 -12.88 -10.38 6.14
CA GLY A 23 -13.18 -11.51 7.03
C GLY A 23 -11.91 -12.14 7.64
N THR A 24 -10.84 -12.32 6.85
CA THR A 24 -9.54 -12.76 7.37
C THR A 24 -8.98 -11.77 8.39
N GLY A 25 -9.06 -10.48 8.09
CA GLY A 25 -8.62 -9.42 9.01
C GLY A 25 -9.42 -9.40 10.32
N ILE A 26 -10.75 -9.51 10.24
CA ILE A 26 -11.65 -9.62 11.40
C ILE A 26 -11.32 -10.87 12.22
N TYR A 27 -11.23 -12.02 11.56
CA TYR A 27 -10.92 -13.29 12.21
C TYR A 27 -9.58 -13.22 12.96
N LEU A 28 -8.50 -12.79 12.30
CA LEU A 28 -7.19 -12.69 12.91
C LEU A 28 -7.18 -11.66 14.05
N THR A 29 -7.86 -10.53 13.91
CA THR A 29 -7.96 -9.51 14.95
C THR A 29 -8.64 -10.07 16.20
N ALA A 30 -9.78 -10.76 16.03
CA ALA A 30 -10.49 -11.42 17.13
C ALA A 30 -9.66 -12.57 17.72
N TYR A 31 -9.07 -13.43 16.89
CA TYR A 31 -8.26 -14.58 17.30
C TYR A 31 -7.02 -14.17 18.12
N LEU A 32 -6.45 -13.01 17.82
CA LEU A 32 -5.33 -12.40 18.54
C LEU A 32 -5.79 -11.50 19.71
N ASN A 33 -7.08 -11.46 20.05
CA ASN A 33 -7.67 -10.63 21.11
C ASN A 33 -7.28 -9.15 20.97
N PHE A 34 -7.31 -8.59 19.77
CA PHE A 34 -6.99 -7.19 19.47
C PHE A 34 -5.57 -6.75 19.89
N ARG A 35 -4.63 -7.69 20.09
CA ARG A 35 -3.26 -7.36 20.53
C ARG A 35 -2.51 -6.48 19.55
N THR A 36 -2.69 -6.69 18.26
CA THR A 36 -2.09 -5.85 17.21
C THR A 36 -2.53 -4.39 17.37
N TRP A 37 -3.80 -4.13 17.59
CA TRP A 37 -4.32 -2.79 17.81
C TRP A 37 -3.83 -2.16 19.11
N ARG A 38 -3.84 -2.92 20.21
CA ARG A 38 -3.34 -2.44 21.50
C ARG A 38 -1.85 -2.08 21.47
N ASN A 39 -1.09 -2.75 20.61
CA ASN A 39 0.33 -2.53 20.47
C ASN A 39 0.68 -1.56 19.31
N LEU A 40 -0.31 -0.95 18.63
CA LEU A 40 -0.05 0.07 17.60
C LEU A 40 0.83 1.24 18.12
N PRO A 41 0.62 1.80 19.33
CA PRO A 41 1.51 2.83 19.85
C PRO A 41 2.96 2.35 20.04
N TYR A 42 3.16 1.08 20.44
CA TYR A 42 4.48 0.46 20.51
C TYR A 42 5.10 0.35 19.12
N ALA A 43 4.33 -0.11 18.14
CA ALA A 43 4.77 -0.26 16.76
C ALA A 43 5.21 1.09 16.16
N MET A 44 4.39 2.12 16.29
CA MET A 44 4.70 3.49 15.83
C MET A 44 5.99 4.02 16.46
N LYS A 45 6.14 3.86 17.79
CA LYS A 45 7.37 4.27 18.48
C LYS A 45 8.59 3.49 18.03
N SER A 46 8.44 2.21 17.69
CA SER A 46 9.52 1.35 17.22
C SER A 46 10.07 1.79 15.87
N VAL A 47 9.22 2.20 14.94
CA VAL A 47 9.60 2.69 13.59
C VAL A 47 10.49 3.93 13.66
N PHE A 48 10.17 4.86 14.56
CA PHE A 48 10.92 6.12 14.72
C PHE A 48 12.10 6.01 15.67
N SER A 49 12.38 4.82 16.23
CA SER A 49 13.50 4.59 17.12
C SER A 49 14.84 4.65 16.37
N ARG A 50 15.92 5.02 17.08
CA ARG A 50 17.27 4.98 16.51
C ARG A 50 17.70 3.56 16.14
N GLU A 51 17.20 2.57 16.87
CA GLU A 51 17.47 1.15 16.62
C GLU A 51 16.89 0.65 15.30
N ALA A 52 15.74 1.19 14.87
CA ALA A 52 15.12 0.80 13.59
C ALA A 52 16.00 1.16 12.37
N ARG A 53 16.93 2.08 12.52
CA ARG A 53 17.87 2.52 11.47
C ARG A 53 19.17 1.76 11.45
N LYS A 54 19.43 0.88 12.43
CA LYS A 54 20.65 0.09 12.52
C LYS A 54 20.49 -1.24 11.81
N THR A 55 21.58 -1.74 11.24
CA THR A 55 21.65 -3.01 10.49
C THR A 55 22.27 -4.16 11.28
N ASN A 56 22.58 -3.97 12.56
CA ASN A 56 23.40 -4.88 13.35
C ASN A 56 22.60 -5.77 14.35
N ARG A 57 21.27 -5.88 14.21
CA ARG A 57 20.44 -6.67 15.14
C ARG A 57 20.18 -8.11 14.72
N GLY A 58 20.37 -8.44 13.44
CA GLY A 58 20.10 -9.78 12.91
C GLY A 58 20.64 -9.94 11.50
N SER A 59 20.46 -11.12 10.90
CA SER A 59 20.79 -11.34 9.49
C SER A 59 19.72 -10.71 8.61
N GLY A 60 20.16 -10.00 7.57
CA GLY A 60 19.28 -9.29 6.63
C GLY A 60 20.08 -8.42 5.68
N ASP A 61 19.40 -7.87 4.68
CA ASP A 61 20.03 -7.04 3.64
C ASP A 61 19.98 -5.55 3.97
N VAL A 62 18.93 -5.12 4.69
CA VAL A 62 18.64 -3.71 4.98
C VAL A 62 18.10 -3.51 6.39
N SER A 63 18.20 -2.29 6.93
CA SER A 63 17.66 -1.98 8.27
C SER A 63 16.12 -2.14 8.32
N PRO A 64 15.53 -2.36 9.52
CA PRO A 64 14.08 -2.42 9.68
C PRO A 64 13.35 -1.18 9.13
N PHE A 65 13.92 -0.01 9.32
CA PHE A 65 13.40 1.24 8.76
C PHE A 65 13.46 1.24 7.23
N SER A 66 14.58 0.83 6.63
CA SER A 66 14.73 0.78 5.16
C SER A 66 13.82 -0.28 4.54
N ALA A 67 13.63 -1.44 5.19
CA ALA A 67 12.68 -2.46 4.76
C ALA A 67 11.23 -1.93 4.78
N LEU A 68 10.86 -1.20 5.86
CA LEU A 68 9.54 -0.54 5.92
C LEU A 68 9.40 0.53 4.84
N MET A 69 10.42 1.36 4.61
CA MET A 69 10.37 2.39 3.56
C MET A 69 10.26 1.77 2.16
N THR A 70 10.88 0.63 1.91
CA THR A 70 10.72 -0.12 0.65
C THR A 70 9.31 -0.69 0.51
N ALA A 71 8.74 -1.23 1.60
CA ALA A 71 7.35 -1.68 1.62
C ALA A 71 6.37 -0.51 1.42
N LEU A 72 6.62 0.63 2.09
CA LEU A 72 5.82 1.85 1.91
C LEU A 72 5.99 2.48 0.52
N ALA A 73 7.16 2.35 -0.08
CA ALA A 73 7.36 2.76 -1.47
C ALA A 73 6.43 2.00 -2.42
N ALA A 74 6.26 0.68 -2.21
CA ALA A 74 5.33 -0.12 -3.00
C ALA A 74 3.86 0.26 -2.74
N THR A 75 3.48 0.61 -1.49
CA THR A 75 2.10 0.86 -1.08
C THR A 75 1.65 2.32 -1.28
N ILE A 76 2.46 3.30 -0.83
CA ILE A 76 2.12 4.73 -1.00
C ILE A 76 2.39 5.14 -2.45
N GLY A 77 1.38 5.01 -3.28
CA GLY A 77 1.44 5.22 -4.73
C GLY A 77 0.23 5.97 -5.26
N THR A 78 -0.14 5.64 -6.49
CA THR A 78 -1.37 6.18 -7.09
C THR A 78 -2.62 5.82 -6.30
N GLY A 79 -2.60 4.75 -5.50
CA GLY A 79 -3.72 4.33 -4.65
C GLY A 79 -4.20 5.44 -3.71
N ASN A 80 -3.28 6.19 -3.11
CA ASN A 80 -3.57 7.23 -2.13
C ASN A 80 -4.14 8.51 -2.74
N ILE A 81 -3.92 8.75 -4.01
CA ILE A 81 -4.34 9.97 -4.73
C ILE A 81 -5.43 9.63 -5.74
N VAL A 82 -5.08 8.83 -6.73
CA VAL A 82 -5.97 8.42 -7.84
C VAL A 82 -6.98 7.37 -7.37
N GLY A 83 -6.55 6.40 -6.57
CA GLY A 83 -7.40 5.33 -6.05
C GLY A 83 -8.50 5.84 -5.12
N VAL A 84 -8.19 6.77 -4.22
CA VAL A 84 -9.19 7.43 -3.35
C VAL A 84 -10.21 8.19 -4.19
N ALA A 85 -9.75 8.98 -5.17
CA ALA A 85 -10.64 9.72 -6.06
C ALA A 85 -11.55 8.78 -6.88
N THR A 86 -11.00 7.66 -7.36
CA THR A 86 -11.77 6.63 -8.08
C THR A 86 -12.79 5.94 -7.17
N ALA A 87 -12.41 5.64 -5.92
CA ALA A 87 -13.32 5.06 -4.93
C ALA A 87 -14.51 5.98 -4.65
N MET A 88 -14.22 7.26 -4.42
CA MET A 88 -15.24 8.27 -4.14
C MET A 88 -16.11 8.59 -5.37
N PHE A 89 -15.55 8.50 -6.57
CA PHE A 89 -16.34 8.64 -7.80
C PHE A 89 -17.32 7.47 -7.98
N ALA A 90 -16.84 6.22 -7.81
CA ALA A 90 -17.65 5.03 -8.09
C ALA A 90 -18.54 4.60 -6.91
N GLY A 91 -18.11 4.86 -5.68
CA GLY A 91 -18.80 4.47 -4.44
C GLY A 91 -19.36 5.64 -3.63
N GLY A 92 -19.21 6.88 -4.11
CA GLY A 92 -19.54 8.10 -3.37
C GLY A 92 -18.56 8.39 -2.22
N PRO A 93 -18.74 9.53 -1.52
CA PRO A 93 -17.94 9.92 -0.36
C PRO A 93 -17.84 8.84 0.72
N GLY A 94 -18.92 8.05 0.91
CA GLY A 94 -18.99 6.95 1.88
C GLY A 94 -17.98 5.83 1.66
N ALA A 95 -17.42 5.69 0.46
CA ALA A 95 -16.35 4.74 0.18
C ALA A 95 -15.15 4.93 1.11
N LEU A 96 -14.87 6.15 1.57
CA LEU A 96 -13.77 6.45 2.49
C LEU A 96 -13.93 5.75 3.84
N VAL A 97 -15.15 5.63 4.38
CA VAL A 97 -15.41 4.88 5.62
C VAL A 97 -15.05 3.40 5.44
N TRP A 98 -15.39 2.82 4.30
CA TRP A 98 -15.09 1.42 4.01
C TRP A 98 -13.59 1.18 3.71
N MET A 99 -12.87 2.20 3.23
CA MET A 99 -11.40 2.18 3.22
C MET A 99 -10.85 2.13 4.65
N TRP A 100 -11.37 2.92 5.59
CA TRP A 100 -10.96 2.87 6.99
C TRP A 100 -11.26 1.52 7.64
N VAL A 101 -12.45 0.97 7.40
CA VAL A 101 -12.82 -0.36 7.93
C VAL A 101 -11.84 -1.43 7.42
N SER A 102 -11.55 -1.44 6.11
CA SER A 102 -10.59 -2.38 5.53
C SER A 102 -9.19 -2.20 6.11
N ALA A 103 -8.73 -0.96 6.32
CA ALA A 103 -7.43 -0.66 6.90
C ALA A 103 -7.34 -1.06 8.38
N CYS A 104 -8.37 -0.80 9.17
CA CYS A 104 -8.41 -1.19 10.58
C CYS A 104 -8.15 -2.69 10.75
N PHE A 105 -8.88 -3.53 10.03
CA PHE A 105 -8.68 -4.98 10.07
C PHE A 105 -7.42 -5.38 9.29
N GLY A 106 -7.08 -4.64 8.25
CA GLY A 106 -5.86 -4.75 7.46
C GLY A 106 -4.58 -4.59 8.29
N LEU A 107 -4.58 -3.83 9.38
CA LEU A 107 -3.45 -3.74 10.32
C LEU A 107 -3.00 -5.13 10.79
N THR A 108 -3.95 -5.96 11.23
CA THR A 108 -3.64 -7.31 11.72
C THR A 108 -3.23 -8.23 10.58
N THR A 109 -3.85 -8.09 9.42
CA THR A 109 -3.49 -8.84 8.21
C THR A 109 -2.06 -8.51 7.78
N LYS A 110 -1.69 -7.22 7.70
CA LYS A 110 -0.34 -6.76 7.37
C LYS A 110 0.70 -7.23 8.38
N PHE A 111 0.38 -7.16 9.69
CA PHE A 111 1.21 -7.75 10.73
C PHE A 111 1.50 -9.22 10.47
N SER A 112 0.44 -10.00 10.20
CA SER A 112 0.49 -11.45 10.07
C SER A 112 1.30 -11.88 8.84
N GLU A 113 1.03 -11.29 7.67
CA GLU A 113 1.74 -11.64 6.44
C GLU A 113 3.23 -11.29 6.52
N CYS A 114 3.58 -10.11 7.06
CA CYS A 114 4.99 -9.69 7.18
C CYS A 114 5.76 -10.50 8.24
N MET A 115 5.11 -10.84 9.35
CA MET A 115 5.69 -11.70 10.38
C MET A 115 5.97 -13.10 9.84
N LEU A 116 5.00 -13.70 9.13
CA LEU A 116 5.17 -15.02 8.51
C LEU A 116 6.22 -14.99 7.39
N GLY A 117 6.20 -13.99 6.52
CA GLY A 117 7.18 -13.83 5.44
C GLY A 117 8.61 -13.69 5.96
N PHE A 118 8.78 -13.03 7.10
CA PHE A 118 10.06 -12.93 7.79
C PHE A 118 10.44 -14.26 8.49
N LYS A 119 9.51 -14.91 9.19
CA LYS A 119 9.77 -16.16 9.93
C LYS A 119 10.22 -17.30 9.01
N PHE A 120 9.64 -17.42 7.84
CA PHE A 120 9.87 -18.51 6.89
C PHE A 120 10.81 -18.16 5.73
N ARG A 121 11.55 -17.06 5.84
CA ARG A 121 12.52 -16.62 4.83
C ARG A 121 13.70 -17.56 4.68
N GLU A 122 14.34 -17.52 3.53
CA GLU A 122 15.53 -18.26 3.17
C GLU A 122 16.65 -17.31 2.72
N VAL A 123 17.85 -17.82 2.56
CA VAL A 123 19.00 -17.08 1.99
C VAL A 123 19.30 -17.63 0.62
N ASN A 124 19.56 -16.78 -0.38
CA ASN A 124 19.96 -17.22 -1.70
C ASN A 124 21.48 -17.47 -1.80
N ALA A 125 21.95 -17.94 -2.96
CA ALA A 125 23.36 -18.23 -3.18
C ALA A 125 24.29 -17.00 -3.10
N LYS A 126 23.74 -15.78 -3.17
CA LYS A 126 24.49 -14.52 -2.97
C LYS A 126 24.51 -14.06 -1.53
N GLY A 127 23.85 -14.76 -0.62
CA GLY A 127 23.68 -14.33 0.77
C GLY A 127 22.53 -13.35 1.00
N GLU A 128 21.71 -13.02 -0.02
CA GLU A 128 20.56 -12.12 0.09
C GLU A 128 19.35 -12.86 0.66
N MET A 129 18.53 -12.14 1.43
CA MET A 129 17.28 -12.68 1.98
C MET A 129 16.22 -12.81 0.89
N LYS A 130 15.47 -13.91 0.95
CA LYS A 130 14.31 -14.18 0.11
C LYS A 130 13.18 -14.72 0.98
N GLY A 131 12.05 -14.05 0.95
CA GLY A 131 10.90 -14.39 1.77
C GLY A 131 9.60 -13.91 1.15
N GLY A 132 8.56 -13.87 1.95
CA GLY A 132 7.22 -13.54 1.50
C GLY A 132 6.30 -14.75 1.46
N PRO A 133 5.04 -14.60 0.99
CA PRO A 133 4.03 -15.65 1.05
C PRO A 133 4.42 -16.97 0.36
N MET A 134 5.16 -16.92 -0.77
CA MET A 134 5.62 -18.11 -1.46
C MET A 134 6.53 -18.97 -0.57
N PHE A 135 7.42 -18.38 0.21
CA PHE A 135 8.28 -19.09 1.16
C PHE A 135 7.52 -19.46 2.44
N THR A 136 6.57 -18.62 2.88
CA THR A 136 5.66 -18.94 3.99
C THR A 136 4.89 -20.23 3.72
N MET A 137 4.32 -20.38 2.53
CA MET A 137 3.56 -21.59 2.15
C MET A 137 4.48 -22.79 1.96
N LYS A 138 5.60 -22.62 1.24
CA LYS A 138 6.62 -23.67 1.03
C LYS A 138 7.11 -24.26 2.35
N ASN A 139 7.46 -23.41 3.31
CA ASN A 139 8.14 -23.82 4.55
C ASN A 139 7.17 -24.07 5.71
N GLY A 140 6.06 -23.30 5.78
CA GLY A 140 5.12 -23.34 6.90
C GLY A 140 4.05 -24.43 6.80
N PHE A 141 3.65 -24.85 5.59
CA PHE A 141 2.59 -25.84 5.45
C PHE A 141 3.06 -27.26 5.82
N LYS A 142 2.19 -28.00 6.53
CA LYS A 142 2.42 -29.42 6.81
C LYS A 142 2.44 -30.25 5.52
N ASN A 143 1.49 -29.99 4.61
CA ASN A 143 1.48 -30.59 3.29
C ASN A 143 2.42 -29.81 2.35
N LYS A 144 3.63 -30.32 2.15
CA LYS A 144 4.66 -29.66 1.33
C LYS A 144 4.27 -29.48 -0.13
N ARG A 145 3.51 -30.43 -0.72
CA ARG A 145 3.03 -30.32 -2.10
C ARG A 145 2.04 -29.17 -2.26
N ALA A 146 1.08 -29.06 -1.33
CA ALA A 146 0.13 -27.95 -1.32
C ALA A 146 0.85 -26.60 -1.12
N GLY A 147 1.83 -26.55 -0.21
CA GLY A 147 2.63 -25.33 0.02
C GLY A 147 3.42 -24.88 -1.20
N LEU A 148 4.06 -25.82 -1.91
CA LEU A 148 4.78 -25.52 -3.16
C LEU A 148 3.84 -25.05 -4.27
N CYS A 149 2.70 -25.73 -4.47
CA CYS A 149 1.71 -25.35 -5.49
C CYS A 149 1.15 -23.93 -5.23
N MET A 150 0.70 -23.66 -4.01
CA MET A 150 0.17 -22.35 -3.65
C MET A 150 1.25 -21.26 -3.70
N GLY A 151 2.48 -21.57 -3.29
CA GLY A 151 3.62 -20.64 -3.40
C GLY A 151 3.95 -20.31 -4.86
N PHE A 152 3.87 -21.29 -5.76
CA PHE A 152 4.05 -21.08 -7.19
C PHE A 152 2.95 -20.19 -7.79
N ILE A 153 1.68 -20.46 -7.45
CA ILE A 153 0.53 -19.67 -7.90
C ILE A 153 0.68 -18.21 -7.41
N PHE A 154 1.02 -18.01 -6.14
CA PHE A 154 1.27 -16.69 -5.58
C PHE A 154 2.37 -15.96 -6.35
N ALA A 155 3.53 -16.60 -6.55
CA ALA A 155 4.67 -16.00 -7.22
C ALA A 155 4.35 -15.65 -8.68
N MET A 156 3.62 -16.50 -9.40
CA MET A 156 3.18 -16.23 -10.77
C MET A 156 2.30 -14.97 -10.84
N PHE A 157 1.29 -14.86 -9.99
CA PHE A 157 0.43 -13.68 -9.98
C PHE A 157 1.15 -12.43 -9.48
N THR A 158 2.11 -12.56 -8.56
CA THR A 158 2.97 -11.45 -8.12
C THR A 158 3.80 -10.88 -9.28
N VAL A 159 4.38 -11.73 -10.12
CA VAL A 159 5.12 -11.29 -11.31
C VAL A 159 4.20 -10.56 -12.28
N ILE A 160 3.00 -11.08 -12.57
CA ILE A 160 2.03 -10.42 -13.46
C ILE A 160 1.58 -9.08 -12.86
N ALA A 161 1.21 -9.06 -11.58
CA ALA A 161 0.79 -7.84 -10.89
C ALA A 161 1.90 -6.79 -10.86
N SER A 162 3.17 -7.17 -10.73
CA SER A 162 4.28 -6.23 -10.71
C SER A 162 4.45 -5.46 -12.01
N PHE A 163 4.25 -6.11 -13.16
CA PHE A 163 4.26 -5.43 -14.46
C PHE A 163 3.04 -4.53 -14.68
N GLY A 164 1.88 -4.93 -14.15
CA GLY A 164 0.64 -4.17 -14.27
C GLY A 164 0.54 -3.03 -13.26
N ILE A 165 0.04 -3.38 -12.06
CA ILE A 165 -0.26 -2.43 -10.98
C ILE A 165 0.99 -1.73 -10.43
N GLY A 166 2.10 -2.45 -10.35
CA GLY A 166 3.37 -1.96 -9.83
C GLY A 166 4.18 -1.13 -10.82
N ASN A 167 3.87 -1.17 -12.13
CA ASN A 167 4.67 -0.56 -13.18
C ASN A 167 3.82 0.29 -14.13
N MET A 168 3.06 -0.35 -15.06
CA MET A 168 2.39 0.35 -16.16
C MET A 168 1.36 1.36 -15.67
N THR A 169 0.55 1.01 -14.67
CA THR A 169 -0.47 1.91 -14.13
C THR A 169 0.14 3.11 -13.41
N GLN A 170 1.28 2.92 -12.76
CA GLN A 170 2.03 3.98 -12.10
C GLN A 170 2.66 4.94 -13.14
N ALA A 171 3.34 4.39 -14.15
CA ALA A 171 3.94 5.16 -15.22
C ALA A 171 2.88 5.98 -15.99
N ASN A 172 1.72 5.38 -16.29
CA ASN A 172 0.60 6.06 -16.93
C ASN A 172 0.05 7.22 -16.08
N SER A 173 -0.10 7.02 -14.78
CA SER A 173 -0.57 8.07 -13.88
C SER A 173 0.41 9.23 -13.79
N ILE A 174 1.72 8.96 -13.79
CA ILE A 174 2.76 10.00 -13.84
C ILE A 174 2.63 10.79 -15.15
N THR A 175 2.59 10.11 -16.30
CA THR A 175 2.52 10.79 -17.60
C THR A 175 1.24 11.61 -17.74
N THR A 176 0.10 11.08 -17.30
CA THR A 176 -1.17 11.81 -17.30
C THR A 176 -1.09 13.11 -16.48
N ALA A 177 -0.54 13.02 -15.27
CA ALA A 177 -0.43 14.18 -14.38
C ALA A 177 0.60 15.21 -14.89
N VAL A 178 1.79 14.75 -15.30
CA VAL A 178 2.89 15.61 -15.74
C VAL A 178 2.59 16.26 -17.10
N SER A 179 2.03 15.50 -18.05
CA SER A 179 1.62 16.02 -19.34
C SER A 179 0.53 17.08 -19.21
N ALA A 180 -0.49 16.83 -18.41
CA ALA A 180 -1.58 17.78 -18.15
C ALA A 180 -1.11 19.08 -17.47
N THR A 181 -0.08 19.01 -16.63
CA THR A 181 0.39 20.16 -15.84
C THR A 181 1.50 20.94 -16.52
N PHE A 182 2.45 20.24 -17.14
CA PHE A 182 3.69 20.84 -17.68
C PHE A 182 3.79 20.80 -19.20
N GLY A 183 2.88 20.10 -19.90
CA GLY A 183 2.83 20.03 -21.36
C GLY A 183 3.91 19.17 -21.99
N PHE A 184 4.65 18.35 -21.23
CA PHE A 184 5.64 17.41 -21.80
C PHE A 184 4.94 16.25 -22.51
N SER A 185 5.56 15.73 -23.59
CA SER A 185 5.03 14.56 -24.28
C SER A 185 5.24 13.28 -23.45
N ASN A 186 4.32 12.33 -23.62
CA ASN A 186 4.36 11.05 -22.90
C ASN A 186 5.63 10.24 -23.19
N GLU A 187 6.18 10.37 -24.42
CA GLU A 187 7.41 9.70 -24.85
C GLU A 187 8.62 10.20 -24.06
N ILE A 188 8.73 11.53 -23.87
CA ILE A 188 9.84 12.15 -23.12
C ILE A 188 9.75 11.72 -21.64
N ILE A 189 8.57 11.81 -21.06
CA ILE A 189 8.33 11.40 -19.67
C ILE A 189 8.65 9.91 -19.51
N GLY A 190 8.14 9.07 -20.40
CA GLY A 190 8.35 7.62 -20.39
C GLY A 190 9.83 7.25 -20.52
N ALA A 191 10.57 7.88 -21.42
CA ALA A 191 12.01 7.66 -21.58
C ALA A 191 12.79 8.06 -20.32
N ALA A 192 12.48 9.22 -19.74
CA ALA A 192 13.10 9.67 -18.50
C ALA A 192 12.83 8.70 -17.33
N LEU A 193 11.58 8.27 -17.14
CA LEU A 193 11.19 7.30 -16.12
C LEU A 193 11.90 5.97 -16.30
N THR A 194 12.01 5.46 -17.53
CA THR A 194 12.71 4.21 -17.85
C THR A 194 14.18 4.27 -17.46
N VAL A 195 14.87 5.34 -17.83
CA VAL A 195 16.29 5.52 -17.49
C VAL A 195 16.49 5.65 -15.98
N LEU A 196 15.66 6.45 -15.30
CA LEU A 196 15.73 6.63 -13.86
C LEU A 196 15.44 5.30 -13.12
N THR A 197 14.45 4.55 -13.57
CA THR A 197 14.10 3.25 -12.99
C THR A 197 15.29 2.29 -13.14
N LEU A 198 15.82 2.14 -14.36
CA LEU A 198 16.97 1.25 -14.60
C LEU A 198 18.18 1.62 -13.75
N ALA A 199 18.48 2.92 -13.63
CA ALA A 199 19.61 3.40 -12.83
C ALA A 199 19.52 3.01 -11.35
N VAL A 200 18.29 2.96 -10.80
CA VAL A 200 18.08 2.58 -9.39
C VAL A 200 18.08 1.07 -9.22
N ILE A 201 17.33 0.33 -10.07
CA ILE A 201 17.07 -1.10 -9.84
C ILE A 201 18.28 -2.00 -10.14
N VAL A 202 19.24 -1.55 -10.96
CA VAL A 202 20.49 -2.30 -11.20
C VAL A 202 21.22 -2.60 -9.90
N GLY A 203 21.16 -1.71 -8.91
CA GLY A 203 21.78 -1.91 -7.58
C GLY A 203 20.99 -2.82 -6.63
N GLY A 204 19.84 -3.38 -7.04
CA GLY A 204 19.00 -4.28 -6.24
C GLY A 204 18.45 -3.62 -4.99
N ILE A 205 18.10 -4.47 -3.98
CA ILE A 205 17.41 -4.04 -2.73
C ILE A 205 18.16 -2.92 -1.99
N THR A 206 19.47 -2.92 -1.98
CA THR A 206 20.28 -1.91 -1.29
C THR A 206 20.15 -0.53 -1.92
N SER A 207 20.10 -0.46 -3.25
CA SER A 207 19.87 0.79 -3.99
C SER A 207 18.42 1.25 -3.84
N ILE A 208 17.46 0.36 -4.07
CA ILE A 208 16.02 0.63 -3.94
C ILE A 208 15.70 1.13 -2.53
N SER A 209 16.17 0.44 -1.49
CA SER A 209 15.89 0.82 -0.10
C SER A 209 16.53 2.16 0.30
N ARG A 210 17.71 2.49 -0.26
CA ARG A 210 18.36 3.78 -0.04
C ARG A 210 17.51 4.92 -0.63
N VAL A 211 17.07 4.77 -1.87
CA VAL A 211 16.23 5.75 -2.56
C VAL A 211 14.86 5.86 -1.86
N SER A 212 14.23 4.74 -1.52
CA SER A 212 12.95 4.72 -0.80
C SER A 212 13.04 5.35 0.59
N SER A 213 14.14 5.11 1.33
CA SER A 213 14.36 5.71 2.66
C SER A 213 14.50 7.23 2.64
N LEU A 214 14.85 7.81 1.49
CA LEU A 214 14.91 9.25 1.28
C LEU A 214 13.58 9.82 0.77
N ILE A 215 13.04 9.20 -0.28
CA ILE A 215 11.84 9.71 -0.98
C ILE A 215 10.59 9.54 -0.13
N VAL A 216 10.34 8.36 0.45
CA VAL A 216 9.07 8.03 1.11
C VAL A 216 8.75 8.95 2.29
N PRO A 217 9.66 9.19 3.26
CA PRO A 217 9.35 10.14 4.33
C PRO A 217 9.13 11.56 3.82
N GLY A 218 9.96 12.00 2.85
CA GLY A 218 9.86 13.34 2.27
C GLY A 218 8.53 13.57 1.55
N MET A 219 8.14 12.62 0.67
CA MET A 219 6.88 12.72 -0.07
C MET A 219 5.66 12.64 0.85
N ALA A 220 5.69 11.77 1.87
CA ALA A 220 4.58 11.64 2.81
C ALA A 220 4.39 12.91 3.63
N VAL A 221 5.47 13.48 4.18
CA VAL A 221 5.41 14.76 4.93
C VAL A 221 4.93 15.89 4.04
N PHE A 222 5.46 15.99 2.82
CA PHE A 222 5.05 17.01 1.84
C PHE A 222 3.54 16.90 1.55
N TYR A 223 3.05 15.71 1.19
CA TYR A 223 1.65 15.53 0.84
C TYR A 223 0.71 15.75 2.01
N ILE A 224 1.06 15.25 3.20
CA ILE A 224 0.30 15.49 4.44
C ILE A 224 0.22 16.97 4.75
N ALA A 225 1.34 17.70 4.70
CA ALA A 225 1.38 19.14 5.02
C ALA A 225 0.49 19.94 4.06
N VAL A 226 0.58 19.68 2.76
CA VAL A 226 -0.24 20.38 1.76
C VAL A 226 -1.71 19.99 1.85
N GLY A 227 -2.02 18.70 2.05
CA GLY A 227 -3.41 18.26 2.22
C GLY A 227 -4.05 18.87 3.48
N LEU A 228 -3.32 18.94 4.59
CA LEU A 228 -3.78 19.65 5.80
C LEU A 228 -3.98 21.16 5.55
N LEU A 229 -3.12 21.77 4.74
CA LEU A 229 -3.29 23.16 4.33
C LEU A 229 -4.59 23.33 3.51
N CYS A 230 -4.87 22.45 2.55
CA CYS A 230 -6.13 22.48 1.79
C CYS A 230 -7.35 22.36 2.71
N ILE A 231 -7.31 21.42 3.66
CA ILE A 231 -8.38 21.21 4.65
C ILE A 231 -8.55 22.47 5.53
N ALA A 232 -7.45 23.08 5.98
CA ALA A 232 -7.48 24.29 6.79
C ALA A 232 -8.03 25.49 6.02
N LEU A 233 -7.67 25.67 4.76
CA LEU A 233 -8.20 26.74 3.90
C LEU A 233 -9.69 26.54 3.57
N ASN A 234 -10.18 25.31 3.64
CA ASN A 234 -11.58 24.93 3.40
C ASN A 234 -12.34 24.56 4.68
N PHE A 235 -11.90 25.05 5.83
CA PHE A 235 -12.39 24.63 7.13
C PHE A 235 -13.92 24.71 7.28
N GLU A 236 -14.56 25.70 6.68
CA GLU A 236 -16.01 25.91 6.74
C GLU A 236 -16.80 24.74 6.09
N ASN A 237 -16.26 24.10 5.06
CA ASN A 237 -16.89 22.98 4.35
C ASN A 237 -16.49 21.61 4.89
N VAL A 238 -15.51 21.53 5.79
CA VAL A 238 -15.06 20.25 6.39
C VAL A 238 -16.19 19.52 7.14
N PRO A 239 -17.03 20.19 7.96
CA PRO A 239 -18.16 19.51 8.62
C PRO A 239 -19.15 18.90 7.63
N HIS A 240 -19.43 19.60 6.51
CA HIS A 240 -20.29 19.07 5.45
C HIS A 240 -19.63 17.88 4.73
N GLY A 241 -18.33 17.97 4.41
CA GLY A 241 -17.57 16.85 3.83
C GLY A 241 -17.60 15.61 4.72
N LEU A 242 -17.41 15.76 6.03
CA LEU A 242 -17.51 14.66 7.00
C LEU A 242 -18.93 14.09 7.05
N TYR A 243 -19.96 14.96 7.06
CA TYR A 243 -21.35 14.53 7.00
C TYR A 243 -21.62 13.64 5.77
N LEU A 244 -21.18 14.06 4.58
CA LEU A 244 -21.31 13.27 3.35
C LEU A 244 -20.59 11.92 3.47
N ILE A 245 -19.36 11.89 3.98
CA ILE A 245 -18.58 10.67 4.17
C ILE A 245 -19.31 9.66 5.06
N PHE A 246 -19.81 10.08 6.22
CA PHE A 246 -20.46 9.16 7.14
C PHE A 246 -21.86 8.77 6.69
N MET A 247 -22.69 9.71 6.23
CA MET A 247 -24.07 9.40 5.84
C MET A 247 -24.10 8.53 4.59
N MET A 248 -23.31 8.86 3.56
CA MET A 248 -23.33 8.07 2.32
C MET A 248 -22.63 6.71 2.44
N ALA A 249 -21.98 6.41 3.56
CA ALA A 249 -21.44 5.09 3.83
C ALA A 249 -22.54 4.06 4.19
N PHE A 250 -23.66 4.49 4.81
CA PHE A 250 -24.68 3.62 5.39
C PHE A 250 -26.09 3.91 4.87
N ASP A 251 -26.39 5.15 4.56
CA ASP A 251 -27.69 5.60 4.02
C ASP A 251 -27.50 6.68 2.95
N PRO A 252 -27.07 6.29 1.74
CA PRO A 252 -26.92 7.25 0.64
C PRO A 252 -28.22 7.97 0.26
N ALA A 253 -29.36 7.31 0.41
CA ALA A 253 -30.65 7.86 0.07
C ALA A 253 -31.08 9.02 0.98
N ALA A 254 -30.54 9.09 2.21
CA ALA A 254 -30.76 10.21 3.12
C ALA A 254 -30.05 11.50 2.69
N VAL A 255 -29.12 11.40 1.72
CA VAL A 255 -28.38 12.54 1.18
C VAL A 255 -28.69 12.68 -0.29
N GLU A 256 -29.32 13.78 -0.71
CA GLU A 256 -29.60 14.13 -2.11
C GLU A 256 -30.25 12.99 -2.93
N GLY A 257 -31.00 12.09 -2.28
CA GLY A 257 -31.60 10.91 -2.92
C GLY A 257 -30.59 9.86 -3.40
N GLY A 258 -29.37 9.86 -2.85
CA GLY A 258 -28.28 8.96 -3.25
C GLY A 258 -27.50 9.45 -4.48
N VAL A 259 -27.68 10.71 -4.86
CA VAL A 259 -27.03 11.31 -6.05
C VAL A 259 -26.12 12.45 -5.59
N VAL A 260 -24.88 12.44 -6.06
CA VAL A 260 -23.91 13.53 -5.86
C VAL A 260 -23.45 14.02 -7.24
N GLY A 261 -23.95 15.16 -7.65
CA GLY A 261 -23.74 15.64 -9.02
C GLY A 261 -24.27 14.65 -10.05
N THR A 262 -23.38 14.03 -10.83
CA THR A 262 -23.72 12.99 -11.84
C THR A 262 -23.60 11.55 -11.31
N ILE A 263 -23.24 11.36 -10.03
CA ILE A 263 -22.94 10.04 -9.45
C ILE A 263 -24.16 9.52 -8.69
N THR A 264 -24.60 8.30 -9.03
CA THR A 264 -25.59 7.55 -8.24
C THR A 264 -24.85 6.62 -7.28
N VAL A 265 -25.12 6.76 -5.98
CA VAL A 265 -24.43 6.02 -4.93
C VAL A 265 -25.34 4.95 -4.34
N SER A 266 -24.77 3.79 -4.01
CA SER A 266 -25.41 2.75 -3.20
C SER A 266 -24.45 2.28 -2.10
N VAL A 267 -25.01 1.77 -1.00
CA VAL A 267 -24.18 1.18 0.08
C VAL A 267 -23.25 0.09 -0.45
N MET A 268 -23.76 -0.76 -1.35
CA MET A 268 -22.96 -1.84 -1.92
C MET A 268 -21.77 -1.31 -2.72
N ASN A 269 -21.97 -0.23 -3.51
CA ASN A 269 -20.88 0.41 -4.23
C ASN A 269 -19.88 1.07 -3.28
N ALA A 270 -20.35 1.75 -2.23
CA ALA A 270 -19.47 2.32 -1.22
C ALA A 270 -18.60 1.25 -0.55
N VAL A 271 -19.19 0.11 -0.14
CA VAL A 271 -18.47 -1.05 0.42
C VAL A 271 -17.46 -1.60 -0.58
N ARG A 272 -17.92 -1.93 -1.79
CA ARG A 272 -17.10 -2.57 -2.82
C ARG A 272 -15.89 -1.72 -3.19
N PHE A 273 -16.13 -0.49 -3.61
CA PHE A 273 -15.04 0.39 -4.05
C PHE A 273 -14.18 0.87 -2.89
N GLY A 274 -14.77 1.10 -1.71
CA GLY A 274 -14.01 1.45 -0.50
C GLY A 274 -13.04 0.35 -0.09
N VAL A 275 -13.51 -0.90 0.05
CA VAL A 275 -12.65 -2.03 0.42
C VAL A 275 -11.63 -2.33 -0.66
N ALA A 276 -12.05 -2.42 -1.93
CA ALA A 276 -11.15 -2.74 -3.04
C ALA A 276 -10.03 -1.70 -3.17
N ARG A 277 -10.35 -0.40 -3.18
CA ARG A 277 -9.34 0.66 -3.31
C ARG A 277 -8.56 0.90 -2.01
N GLY A 278 -9.13 0.59 -0.84
CA GLY A 278 -8.40 0.54 0.42
C GLY A 278 -7.31 -0.54 0.40
N CYS A 279 -7.66 -1.77 0.02
CA CYS A 279 -6.70 -2.86 -0.14
C CYS A 279 -5.68 -2.59 -1.25
N PHE A 280 -6.09 -1.98 -2.36
CA PHE A 280 -5.19 -1.55 -3.42
C PHE A 280 -4.14 -0.55 -2.91
N SER A 281 -4.53 0.38 -2.03
CA SER A 281 -3.62 1.39 -1.48
C SER A 281 -2.66 0.79 -0.47
N ASN A 282 -3.17 0.14 0.59
CA ASN A 282 -2.34 -0.34 1.70
C ASN A 282 -1.77 -1.75 1.53
N GLU A 283 -2.22 -2.49 0.50
CA GLU A 283 -1.78 -3.85 0.17
C GLU A 283 -1.92 -4.87 1.32
N ALA A 284 -2.78 -4.63 2.32
CA ALA A 284 -2.98 -5.57 3.41
C ALA A 284 -3.75 -6.82 2.93
N GLY A 285 -3.13 -7.98 3.07
CA GLY A 285 -3.67 -9.26 2.60
C GLY A 285 -3.20 -9.65 1.20
N LEU A 286 -2.55 -8.75 0.46
CA LEU A 286 -1.98 -9.07 -0.85
C LEU A 286 -0.67 -9.86 -0.74
N GLY A 287 0.09 -9.70 0.35
CA GLY A 287 1.33 -10.42 0.61
C GLY A 287 2.58 -9.76 0.03
N SER A 288 2.46 -8.73 -0.80
CA SER A 288 3.57 -8.01 -1.42
C SER A 288 4.55 -7.43 -0.39
N ALA A 289 4.05 -6.74 0.63
CA ALA A 289 4.87 -6.14 1.67
C ALA A 289 5.66 -7.18 2.51
N ALA A 290 5.20 -8.42 2.58
CA ALA A 290 5.90 -9.48 3.27
C ALA A 290 7.23 -9.86 2.57
N ILE A 291 7.33 -9.62 1.25
CA ILE A 291 8.54 -9.84 0.46
C ILE A 291 9.62 -8.83 0.88
N SER A 292 9.28 -7.55 0.90
CA SER A 292 10.20 -6.47 1.33
C SER A 292 10.54 -6.58 2.82
N ALA A 293 9.58 -6.97 3.67
CA ALA A 293 9.79 -7.16 5.11
C ALA A 293 10.82 -8.27 5.41
N ALA A 294 10.90 -9.29 4.57
CA ALA A 294 11.84 -10.40 4.74
C ALA A 294 13.32 -9.98 4.59
N ALA A 295 13.62 -8.89 3.89
CA ALA A 295 14.98 -8.35 3.74
C ALA A 295 15.51 -7.64 5.00
N SER A 296 14.68 -7.40 6.01
CA SER A 296 15.03 -6.66 7.22
C SER A 296 16.06 -7.38 8.11
N THR A 297 16.96 -6.62 8.73
CA THR A 297 17.90 -7.07 9.77
C THR A 297 17.29 -7.13 11.17
N THR A 298 15.95 -7.17 11.29
CA THR A 298 15.26 -7.35 12.56
C THR A 298 15.64 -8.67 13.22
N ASP A 299 15.68 -8.69 14.55
CA ASP A 299 16.02 -9.86 15.37
C ASP A 299 14.82 -10.78 15.65
N ASP A 300 13.59 -10.35 15.37
CA ASP A 300 12.38 -11.05 15.76
C ASP A 300 11.26 -10.91 14.72
N PRO A 301 10.59 -12.03 14.32
CA PRO A 301 9.52 -12.01 13.35
C PRO A 301 8.32 -11.14 13.75
N ALA A 302 7.90 -11.20 15.03
CA ALA A 302 6.76 -10.41 15.50
C ALA A 302 7.12 -8.92 15.54
N ARG A 303 8.35 -8.56 15.88
CA ARG A 303 8.84 -7.17 15.79
C ARG A 303 8.72 -6.64 14.36
N GLN A 304 9.13 -7.45 13.38
CA GLN A 304 9.00 -7.05 11.97
C GLN A 304 7.53 -6.89 11.57
N GLY A 305 6.66 -7.77 12.02
CA GLY A 305 5.20 -7.64 11.83
C GLY A 305 4.67 -6.31 12.39
N TYR A 306 5.02 -5.96 13.63
CA TYR A 306 4.64 -4.68 14.25
C TYR A 306 5.18 -3.47 13.49
N VAL A 307 6.41 -3.50 13.03
CA VAL A 307 6.99 -2.43 12.18
C VAL A 307 6.19 -2.30 10.89
N SER A 308 5.95 -3.41 10.20
CA SER A 308 5.30 -3.40 8.87
C SER A 308 3.83 -2.97 8.92
N MET A 309 3.06 -3.33 9.98
CA MET A 309 1.65 -2.94 10.08
C MET A 309 1.44 -1.43 10.17
N THR A 310 2.44 -0.68 10.64
CA THR A 310 2.35 0.80 10.69
C THR A 310 2.20 1.40 9.30
N GLY A 311 2.66 0.69 8.26
CA GLY A 311 2.46 1.09 6.88
C GLY A 311 0.99 1.25 6.52
N THR A 312 0.14 0.29 6.86
CA THR A 312 -1.31 0.37 6.61
C THR A 312 -1.96 1.56 7.34
N PHE A 313 -1.51 1.86 8.55
CA PHE A 313 -1.99 3.01 9.30
C PHE A 313 -1.61 4.33 8.62
N ILE A 314 -0.34 4.49 8.26
CA ILE A 314 0.17 5.71 7.61
C ILE A 314 -0.49 5.89 6.24
N ASP A 315 -0.54 4.84 5.44
CA ASP A 315 -1.09 4.85 4.09
C ASP A 315 -2.57 5.25 4.07
N THR A 316 -3.41 4.49 4.75
CA THR A 316 -4.86 4.62 4.58
C THR A 316 -5.49 5.52 5.65
N ILE A 317 -5.13 5.35 6.94
CA ILE A 317 -5.75 6.15 8.00
C ILE A 317 -5.27 7.61 7.96
N ILE A 318 -4.03 7.86 7.50
CA ILE A 318 -3.52 9.24 7.39
C ILE A 318 -3.65 9.74 5.96
N VAL A 319 -2.92 9.17 4.99
CA VAL A 319 -2.77 9.77 3.66
C VAL A 319 -4.08 9.71 2.86
N CYS A 320 -4.75 8.53 2.79
CA CYS A 320 -6.03 8.45 2.07
C CYS A 320 -7.14 9.29 2.73
N THR A 321 -7.13 9.44 4.07
CA THR A 321 -8.08 10.31 4.77
C THR A 321 -7.92 11.77 4.34
N ILE A 322 -6.68 12.25 4.25
CA ILE A 322 -6.40 13.61 3.81
C ILE A 322 -6.91 13.83 2.38
N THR A 323 -6.59 12.93 1.46
CA THR A 323 -7.08 13.00 0.08
C THR A 323 -8.60 12.99 0.02
N GLY A 324 -9.23 12.02 0.68
CA GLY A 324 -10.68 11.84 0.66
C GLY A 324 -11.43 13.01 1.30
N LEU A 325 -10.93 13.54 2.42
CA LEU A 325 -11.54 14.69 3.07
C LEU A 325 -11.38 15.96 2.22
N THR A 326 -10.23 16.17 1.58
CA THR A 326 -10.03 17.27 0.64
C THR A 326 -11.03 17.19 -0.52
N ILE A 327 -11.25 16.00 -1.11
CA ILE A 327 -12.24 15.81 -2.18
C ILE A 327 -13.67 16.02 -1.67
N ALA A 328 -14.05 15.42 -0.53
CA ALA A 328 -15.40 15.53 0.00
C ALA A 328 -15.81 16.95 0.38
N SER A 329 -14.86 17.75 0.88
CA SER A 329 -15.11 19.14 1.30
C SER A 329 -15.00 20.15 0.16
N SER A 330 -14.40 19.79 -0.99
CA SER A 330 -14.16 20.72 -2.10
C SER A 330 -15.40 21.01 -2.96
N GLY A 331 -16.44 20.16 -2.90
CA GLY A 331 -17.64 20.27 -3.73
C GLY A 331 -17.46 19.91 -5.20
N VAL A 332 -16.28 19.39 -5.62
CA VAL A 332 -16.01 19.03 -7.04
C VAL A 332 -16.44 17.61 -7.41
N LEU A 333 -16.84 16.80 -6.43
CA LEU A 333 -17.30 15.43 -6.70
C LEU A 333 -18.57 15.46 -7.53
N GLY A 334 -18.60 14.68 -8.63
CA GLY A 334 -19.72 14.65 -9.58
C GLY A 334 -19.74 15.79 -10.60
N THR A 335 -18.75 16.68 -10.62
CA THR A 335 -18.63 17.72 -11.66
C THR A 335 -18.12 17.13 -12.98
N VAL A 336 -18.48 17.80 -14.08
CA VAL A 336 -18.13 17.41 -15.45
C VAL A 336 -16.93 18.22 -15.92
N GLY A 337 -15.95 17.55 -16.51
CA GLY A 337 -14.77 18.18 -17.08
C GLY A 337 -15.01 18.84 -18.44
N PRO A 338 -14.00 19.51 -19.00
CA PRO A 338 -14.08 20.17 -20.30
C PRO A 338 -14.38 19.21 -21.47
N ASP A 339 -14.10 17.93 -21.31
CA ASP A 339 -14.36 16.87 -22.28
C ASP A 339 -15.80 16.31 -22.22
N GLY A 340 -16.65 16.91 -21.38
CA GLY A 340 -18.04 16.48 -21.17
C GLY A 340 -18.19 15.21 -20.34
N LYS A 341 -17.10 14.69 -19.74
CA LYS A 341 -17.13 13.51 -18.88
C LYS A 341 -16.99 13.90 -17.41
N PRO A 342 -17.58 13.12 -16.48
CA PRO A 342 -17.39 13.35 -15.06
C PRO A 342 -15.91 13.24 -14.66
N LEU A 343 -15.46 14.13 -13.76
CA LEU A 343 -14.10 14.11 -13.24
C LEU A 343 -13.87 12.86 -12.39
N THR A 344 -12.79 12.13 -12.65
CA THR A 344 -12.36 10.96 -11.87
C THR A 344 -10.83 10.89 -11.78
N GLY A 345 -10.32 10.03 -10.89
CA GLY A 345 -8.89 9.74 -10.78
C GLY A 345 -8.04 11.01 -10.58
N VAL A 346 -7.02 11.18 -11.41
CA VAL A 346 -6.08 12.32 -11.37
C VAL A 346 -6.82 13.65 -11.48
N ALA A 347 -7.72 13.79 -12.45
CA ALA A 347 -8.44 15.03 -12.73
C ALA A 347 -9.30 15.47 -11.54
N LEU A 348 -9.97 14.53 -10.88
CA LEU A 348 -10.79 14.83 -9.70
C LEU A 348 -9.93 15.33 -8.53
N THR A 349 -8.81 14.68 -8.26
CA THR A 349 -7.91 15.13 -7.17
C THR A 349 -7.28 16.48 -7.48
N MET A 350 -6.85 16.69 -8.73
CA MET A 350 -6.35 18.01 -9.15
C MET A 350 -7.39 19.12 -8.96
N ALA A 351 -8.62 18.88 -9.39
CA ALA A 351 -9.71 19.83 -9.21
C ALA A 351 -9.95 20.15 -7.73
N ALA A 352 -9.97 19.12 -6.85
CA ALA A 352 -10.18 19.31 -5.42
C ALA A 352 -9.09 20.16 -4.76
N PHE A 353 -7.82 19.89 -5.06
CA PHE A 353 -6.70 20.67 -4.53
C PHE A 353 -6.67 22.09 -5.12
N SER A 354 -7.05 22.25 -6.38
CA SER A 354 -7.06 23.53 -7.07
C SER A 354 -8.18 24.47 -6.62
N THR A 355 -9.24 23.97 -6.00
CA THR A 355 -10.35 24.77 -5.47
C THR A 355 -9.85 25.86 -4.52
N HIS A 356 -8.83 25.56 -3.69
CA HIS A 356 -8.29 26.51 -2.71
C HIS A 356 -6.87 26.99 -3.01
N LEU A 357 -6.10 26.23 -3.80
CA LEU A 357 -4.70 26.56 -4.12
C LEU A 357 -4.52 27.05 -5.56
N GLY A 358 -5.61 27.13 -6.34
CA GLY A 358 -5.52 27.52 -7.75
C GLY A 358 -4.56 26.64 -8.54
N THR A 359 -3.79 27.21 -9.45
CA THR A 359 -2.82 26.49 -10.29
C THR A 359 -1.77 25.71 -9.46
N ALA A 360 -1.42 26.20 -8.27
CA ALA A 360 -0.47 25.52 -7.40
C ALA A 360 -0.99 24.14 -6.96
N GLY A 361 -2.32 23.96 -6.81
CA GLY A 361 -2.95 22.67 -6.51
C GLY A 361 -2.63 21.61 -7.56
N ASN A 362 -2.70 21.96 -8.86
CA ASN A 362 -2.35 21.06 -9.95
C ASN A 362 -0.88 20.64 -9.89
N TRP A 363 0.03 21.59 -9.67
CA TRP A 363 1.46 21.29 -9.55
C TRP A 363 1.77 20.37 -8.38
N ILE A 364 1.16 20.63 -7.24
CA ILE A 364 1.35 19.84 -6.02
C ILE A 364 0.87 18.39 -6.22
N VAL A 365 -0.32 18.22 -6.80
CA VAL A 365 -0.85 16.88 -7.07
C VAL A 365 0.01 16.16 -8.10
N SER A 366 0.47 16.84 -9.16
CA SER A 366 1.36 16.24 -10.17
C SER A 366 2.70 15.81 -9.58
N VAL A 367 3.33 16.66 -8.76
CA VAL A 367 4.57 16.30 -8.06
C VAL A 367 4.32 15.15 -7.07
N GLY A 368 3.20 15.18 -6.35
CA GLY A 368 2.78 14.10 -5.46
C GLY A 368 2.64 12.77 -6.19
N ILE A 369 1.90 12.75 -7.31
CA ILE A 369 1.73 11.53 -8.15
C ILE A 369 3.09 11.08 -8.69
N MET A 370 3.93 11.98 -9.16
CA MET A 370 5.26 11.63 -9.67
C MET A 370 6.12 10.94 -8.60
N LEU A 371 6.17 11.47 -7.39
CA LEU A 371 6.94 10.90 -6.30
C LEU A 371 6.35 9.57 -5.80
N PHE A 372 5.04 9.52 -5.59
CA PHE A 372 4.33 8.35 -5.06
C PHE A 372 4.37 7.20 -6.08
N ALA A 373 3.99 7.44 -7.31
CA ALA A 373 3.95 6.41 -8.33
C ALA A 373 5.37 5.93 -8.71
N TYR A 374 6.36 6.82 -8.76
CA TYR A 374 7.74 6.41 -9.03
C TYR A 374 8.30 5.54 -7.89
N SER A 375 8.04 5.89 -6.63
CA SER A 375 8.44 5.04 -5.51
C SER A 375 7.77 3.65 -5.58
N THR A 376 6.51 3.60 -6.04
CA THR A 376 5.77 2.33 -6.22
C THR A 376 6.39 1.47 -7.30
N ILE A 377 6.84 2.04 -8.42
CA ILE A 377 7.59 1.32 -9.46
C ILE A 377 8.82 0.64 -8.85
N LEU A 378 9.59 1.36 -8.02
CA LEU A 378 10.80 0.81 -7.40
C LEU A 378 10.49 -0.30 -6.38
N GLY A 379 9.47 -0.12 -5.54
CA GLY A 379 9.09 -1.11 -4.53
C GLY A 379 8.52 -2.40 -5.14
N TRP A 380 7.70 -2.28 -6.18
CA TRP A 380 7.13 -3.42 -6.89
C TRP A 380 8.13 -4.15 -7.78
N GLU A 381 9.15 -3.46 -8.28
CA GLU A 381 10.26 -4.14 -8.97
C GLU A 381 10.89 -5.19 -8.07
N TYR A 382 11.23 -4.83 -6.83
CA TYR A 382 11.82 -5.77 -5.88
C TYR A 382 10.87 -6.93 -5.55
N ASN A 383 9.58 -6.64 -5.33
CA ASN A 383 8.61 -7.69 -5.02
C ASN A 383 8.46 -8.69 -6.18
N GLY A 384 8.37 -8.19 -7.41
CA GLY A 384 8.27 -9.02 -8.60
C GLY A 384 9.58 -9.78 -8.91
N GLU A 385 10.75 -9.17 -8.69
CA GLU A 385 12.04 -9.85 -8.86
C GLU A 385 12.19 -11.04 -7.91
N LYS A 386 11.80 -10.89 -6.64
CA LYS A 386 11.87 -12.01 -5.68
C LYS A 386 10.85 -13.10 -5.98
N ALA A 387 9.69 -12.76 -6.53
CA ALA A 387 8.73 -13.75 -7.03
C ALA A 387 9.27 -14.46 -8.30
N TRP A 388 9.89 -13.73 -9.22
CA TRP A 388 10.58 -14.25 -10.38
C TRP A 388 11.71 -15.22 -9.99
N GLU A 389 12.56 -14.83 -9.03
CA GLU A 389 13.62 -15.68 -8.48
C GLU A 389 13.06 -16.96 -7.87
N TYR A 390 11.89 -16.92 -7.23
CA TYR A 390 11.22 -18.11 -6.69
C TYR A 390 10.77 -19.06 -7.81
N LEU A 391 10.18 -18.56 -8.89
CA LEU A 391 9.69 -19.36 -10.01
C LEU A 391 10.82 -20.11 -10.74
N TRP A 392 11.97 -19.45 -10.92
CA TRP A 392 13.12 -20.02 -11.61
C TRP A 392 14.09 -20.75 -10.68
N GLY A 393 13.94 -20.61 -9.37
CA GLY A 393 14.82 -21.20 -8.36
C GLY A 393 16.24 -20.62 -8.31
N THR A 394 16.54 -19.60 -9.12
CA THR A 394 17.87 -18.99 -9.22
C THR A 394 17.77 -17.48 -9.46
N HIS A 395 18.74 -16.74 -8.92
CA HIS A 395 18.89 -15.29 -9.14
C HIS A 395 19.53 -14.92 -10.49
N THR A 396 20.03 -15.91 -11.24
CA THR A 396 20.78 -15.68 -12.48
C THR A 396 19.96 -14.92 -13.52
N TYR A 397 18.64 -15.13 -13.55
CA TYR A 397 17.73 -14.49 -14.51
C TYR A 397 17.14 -13.15 -14.01
N ASN A 398 17.55 -12.64 -12.86
CA ASN A 398 17.03 -11.36 -12.33
C ASN A 398 17.35 -10.19 -13.24
N ILE A 399 18.50 -10.22 -13.94
CA ILE A 399 18.85 -9.14 -14.88
C ILE A 399 17.85 -9.04 -16.05
N ILE A 400 17.34 -10.18 -16.52
CA ILE A 400 16.32 -10.21 -17.59
C ILE A 400 15.05 -9.56 -17.10
N TYR A 401 14.64 -9.90 -15.86
CA TYR A 401 13.46 -9.29 -15.22
C TYR A 401 13.62 -7.78 -15.09
N ARG A 402 14.76 -7.27 -14.58
CA ARG A 402 15.06 -5.84 -14.41
C ARG A 402 14.98 -5.07 -15.72
N LEU A 403 15.60 -5.60 -16.78
CA LEU A 403 15.57 -5.00 -18.10
C LEU A 403 14.16 -4.95 -18.68
N ALA A 404 13.43 -6.09 -18.63
CA ALA A 404 12.05 -6.16 -19.09
C ALA A 404 11.13 -5.20 -18.29
N PHE A 405 11.29 -5.17 -16.96
CA PHE A 405 10.53 -4.29 -16.08
C PHE A 405 10.76 -2.81 -16.42
N SER A 406 12.03 -2.40 -16.65
CA SER A 406 12.35 -1.02 -17.03
C SER A 406 11.76 -0.63 -18.39
N LEU A 407 11.80 -1.51 -19.38
CA LEU A 407 11.23 -1.24 -20.71
C LEU A 407 9.70 -1.13 -20.65
N VAL A 408 9.05 -1.93 -19.80
CA VAL A 408 7.60 -1.88 -19.63
C VAL A 408 7.14 -0.56 -18.98
N VAL A 409 8.00 0.16 -18.23
CA VAL A 409 7.71 1.53 -17.77
C VAL A 409 7.42 2.46 -18.95
N TYR A 410 8.22 2.37 -20.03
CA TYR A 410 7.99 3.17 -21.24
C TYR A 410 6.65 2.83 -21.90
N VAL A 411 6.34 1.53 -22.00
CA VAL A 411 5.06 1.08 -22.56
C VAL A 411 3.89 1.62 -21.72
N GLY A 412 3.96 1.53 -20.40
CA GLY A 412 2.94 2.09 -19.50
C GLY A 412 2.76 3.59 -19.63
N ALA A 413 3.86 4.32 -19.85
CA ALA A 413 3.85 5.77 -20.03
C ALA A 413 3.20 6.21 -21.34
N THR A 414 3.26 5.41 -22.42
CA THR A 414 2.90 5.82 -23.77
C THR A 414 1.58 5.23 -24.29
N GLN A 415 1.02 4.21 -23.62
CA GLN A 415 -0.18 3.52 -24.08
C GLN A 415 -1.43 3.89 -23.27
N THR A 416 -2.62 3.72 -23.88
CA THR A 416 -3.90 3.76 -23.16
C THR A 416 -4.12 2.42 -22.46
N LEU A 417 -4.41 2.43 -21.16
CA LEU A 417 -4.23 1.26 -20.32
C LEU A 417 -5.52 0.63 -19.74
N ASP A 418 -6.71 0.91 -20.28
CA ASP A 418 -7.96 0.37 -19.70
C ASP A 418 -7.91 -1.16 -19.51
N LEU A 419 -7.39 -1.88 -20.50
CA LEU A 419 -7.23 -3.34 -20.41
C LEU A 419 -6.20 -3.74 -19.37
N VAL A 420 -5.10 -2.99 -19.27
CA VAL A 420 -4.01 -3.27 -18.33
C VAL A 420 -4.44 -3.03 -16.89
N TRP A 421 -5.25 -2.00 -16.64
CA TRP A 421 -5.82 -1.76 -15.32
C TRP A 421 -6.63 -2.97 -14.83
N ASN A 422 -7.58 -3.44 -15.65
CA ASN A 422 -8.43 -4.57 -15.29
C ASN A 422 -7.62 -5.87 -15.11
N LEU A 423 -6.69 -6.17 -16.01
CA LEU A 423 -5.81 -7.36 -15.88
C LEU A 423 -4.93 -7.29 -14.63
N SER A 424 -4.44 -6.10 -14.30
CA SER A 424 -3.62 -5.88 -13.12
C SER A 424 -4.43 -6.04 -11.83
N ASP A 425 -5.66 -5.51 -11.79
CA ASP A 425 -6.57 -5.66 -10.66
C ASP A 425 -6.93 -7.15 -10.45
N ILE A 426 -7.20 -7.90 -11.53
CA ILE A 426 -7.45 -9.34 -11.47
C ILE A 426 -6.23 -10.09 -10.91
N ALA A 427 -5.02 -9.83 -11.41
CA ALA A 427 -3.81 -10.49 -10.95
C ALA A 427 -3.53 -10.19 -9.46
N ASN A 428 -3.77 -8.95 -9.04
CA ASN A 428 -3.63 -8.51 -7.66
C ASN A 428 -4.59 -9.25 -6.72
N ALA A 429 -5.84 -9.40 -7.11
CA ALA A 429 -6.83 -10.16 -6.34
C ALA A 429 -6.49 -11.66 -6.28
N LEU A 430 -6.08 -12.26 -7.39
CA LEU A 430 -5.70 -13.67 -7.45
C LEU A 430 -4.42 -13.96 -6.64
N MET A 431 -3.50 -13.01 -6.52
CA MET A 431 -2.35 -13.07 -5.63
C MET A 431 -2.77 -13.10 -4.15
N ALA A 432 -3.81 -12.36 -3.78
CA ALA A 432 -4.26 -12.29 -2.39
C ALA A 432 -4.82 -13.64 -1.88
N ILE A 433 -5.51 -14.41 -2.73
CA ILE A 433 -6.19 -15.64 -2.32
C ILE A 433 -5.23 -16.64 -1.62
N PRO A 434 -4.11 -17.09 -2.22
CA PRO A 434 -3.21 -18.01 -1.56
C PRO A 434 -2.57 -17.40 -0.29
N ASN A 435 -2.31 -16.10 -0.27
CA ASN A 435 -1.76 -15.44 0.91
C ASN A 435 -2.77 -15.45 2.08
N LEU A 436 -4.03 -15.08 1.85
CA LEU A 436 -5.07 -15.08 2.87
C LEU A 436 -5.32 -16.50 3.43
N ILE A 437 -5.37 -17.51 2.55
CA ILE A 437 -5.48 -18.90 2.97
C ILE A 437 -4.28 -19.31 3.83
N SER A 438 -3.06 -18.89 3.45
CA SER A 438 -1.86 -19.22 4.22
C SER A 438 -1.90 -18.64 5.65
N MET A 439 -2.39 -17.42 5.81
CA MET A 439 -2.55 -16.80 7.13
C MET A 439 -3.60 -17.51 7.99
N LEU A 440 -4.72 -17.94 7.40
CA LEU A 440 -5.75 -18.70 8.11
C LEU A 440 -5.22 -20.06 8.57
N VAL A 441 -4.50 -20.77 7.70
CA VAL A 441 -3.88 -22.08 8.02
C VAL A 441 -2.81 -21.95 9.09
N LEU A 442 -2.03 -20.87 9.06
CA LEU A 442 -0.92 -20.61 9.98
C LEU A 442 -1.31 -19.70 11.16
N ALA A 443 -2.60 -19.43 11.37
CA ALA A 443 -3.08 -18.61 12.48
C ALA A 443 -2.60 -19.06 13.87
N PRO A 444 -2.47 -20.36 14.18
CA PRO A 444 -1.87 -20.80 15.45
C PRO A 444 -0.42 -20.32 15.64
N ILE A 445 0.40 -20.35 14.58
CA ILE A 445 1.79 -19.88 14.61
C ILE A 445 1.82 -18.36 14.83
N ILE A 446 0.90 -17.61 14.17
CA ILE A 446 0.79 -16.17 14.38
C ILE A 446 0.48 -15.87 15.85
N LYS A 447 -0.47 -16.59 16.45
CA LYS A 447 -0.85 -16.41 17.84
C LYS A 447 0.30 -16.72 18.81
N GLU A 448 1.02 -17.81 18.58
CA GLU A 448 2.18 -18.20 19.37
C GLU A 448 3.25 -17.09 19.39
N GLU A 449 3.60 -16.56 18.20
CA GLU A 449 4.59 -15.48 18.06
C GLU A 449 4.14 -14.19 18.75
N VAL A 450 2.87 -13.83 18.62
CA VAL A 450 2.30 -12.64 19.28
C VAL A 450 2.38 -12.81 20.80
N LEU A 451 1.96 -13.96 21.32
CA LEU A 451 2.01 -14.21 22.78
C LEU A 451 3.43 -14.22 23.33
N ARG A 452 4.35 -14.84 22.61
CA ARG A 452 5.77 -14.83 22.97
C ARG A 452 6.34 -13.41 23.03
N PHE A 453 6.00 -12.59 22.03
CA PHE A 453 6.53 -11.24 21.91
C PHE A 453 5.92 -10.24 22.90
N GLU A 454 4.75 -10.50 23.47
CA GLU A 454 4.15 -9.67 24.53
C GLU A 454 5.09 -9.54 25.73
N ALA A 455 5.80 -10.61 26.12
CA ALA A 455 6.78 -10.57 27.18
C ALA A 455 7.97 -9.63 26.85
N VAL A 456 8.37 -9.60 25.58
CA VAL A 456 9.43 -8.68 25.11
C VAL A 456 8.96 -7.23 25.19
N ILE A 457 7.73 -6.95 24.72
CA ILE A 457 7.13 -5.61 24.82
C ILE A 457 7.06 -5.14 26.28
N ALA A 458 6.62 -6.01 27.19
CA ALA A 458 6.50 -5.70 28.61
C ALA A 458 7.87 -5.34 29.21
N LYS A 459 8.90 -6.13 28.89
CA LYS A 459 10.28 -5.90 29.35
C LYS A 459 10.85 -4.58 28.83
N GLU A 460 10.64 -4.27 27.54
CA GLU A 460 11.12 -3.02 26.95
C GLU A 460 10.38 -1.79 27.53
N LYS A 461 9.07 -1.90 27.80
CA LYS A 461 8.31 -0.83 28.46
C LYS A 461 8.82 -0.57 29.89
N ALA A 462 9.10 -1.62 30.66
CA ALA A 462 9.63 -1.51 32.01
C ALA A 462 11.02 -0.87 32.03
N GLY A 463 11.94 -1.31 31.15
CA GLY A 463 13.27 -0.73 31.03
C GLY A 463 13.26 0.76 30.65
N ARG A 464 12.36 1.17 29.73
CA ARG A 464 12.20 2.59 29.39
C ARG A 464 11.65 3.43 30.53
N LYS A 465 10.75 2.87 31.36
CA LYS A 465 10.22 3.57 32.53
C LYS A 465 11.29 3.78 33.57
N ALA A 466 12.15 2.77 33.85
CA ALA A 466 13.29 2.88 34.76
C ALA A 466 14.26 3.98 34.30
N ALA A 467 14.68 3.96 33.03
CA ALA A 467 15.59 4.97 32.48
C ALA A 467 15.03 6.41 32.50
N LEU A 468 13.71 6.57 32.42
CA LEU A 468 13.06 7.89 32.57
C LEU A 468 13.04 8.38 34.00
N LEU A 469 12.89 7.48 34.98
CA LEU A 469 12.93 7.82 36.40
C LEU A 469 14.32 8.26 36.80
N GLU A 470 15.35 7.51 36.42
CA GLU A 470 16.76 7.87 36.65
C GLU A 470 17.11 9.25 36.10
N LYS A 471 16.69 9.54 34.87
CA LYS A 471 16.93 10.84 34.23
C LYS A 471 16.22 12.00 34.96
N ASN A 472 15.00 11.76 35.46
CA ASN A 472 14.25 12.78 36.21
C ASN A 472 14.87 13.05 37.58
N GLU A 473 15.44 12.00 38.26
CA GLU A 473 16.15 12.14 39.50
C GLU A 473 17.45 12.94 39.30
N GLU A 474 18.23 12.65 38.26
CA GLU A 474 19.42 13.44 37.91
C GLU A 474 19.09 14.92 37.64
N THR A 475 17.92 15.21 37.03
CA THR A 475 17.50 16.60 36.69
C THR A 475 17.01 17.36 37.93
N LEU A 476 16.55 16.66 38.99
CA LEU A 476 16.11 17.26 40.25
C LEU A 476 17.29 17.53 41.24
N HIS A 477 18.46 16.97 40.96
CA HIS A 477 19.66 17.17 41.75
C HIS A 477 20.63 18.22 41.17
N ILE A 478 20.25 18.90 40.07
CA ILE A 478 20.89 20.09 39.47
C ILE A 478 20.06 21.33 39.80
#